data_ae95e44ff6ae12037ca7d225b5dd84be
#
_entry.id   ae95e44ff6ae12037ca7d225b5dd84be
#
_cell.length_a   1.000
_cell.length_b   1.000
_cell.length_c   1.000
_cell.angle_alpha   90.00
_cell.angle_beta   90.00
_cell.angle_gamma   90.00
#
_symmetry.space_group_name_H-M   'P 1'
#
loop_
_entity.id
_entity.type
_entity.pdbx_description
1 polymer ?
#
loop_
_entity_poly.entity_id
_entity_poly.type
_entity_poly.pdbx_seq_one_letter_code
_entity_poly.pdbx_strand_id
1 'polypeptide(L)'
;GKLSGGTSGEAATLANLLDGWEQFRDRSQTTVTLLMNSGYSNKDNVAYQSKMLEIAEARRDCFCLFDTPITETKAEKALDWRKNIQGFNTYRGAVSAPWVKTYDSVQGRPNFLMAPSAYVAKIMGLSNPWIAPAGMNRGVLTSSTVSPIGLTQYYDETVGGNLYSNQINCIIKNPGAG
;
A
#
# COMPACT_ATOMS: atom_id res chain seq x y z
N GLY A 1 -27.11 17.57 23.60
CA GLY A 1 -26.40 18.84 23.42
C GLY A 1 -25.38 18.70 22.30
N LYS A 2 -25.26 19.71 21.43
CA LYS A 2 -24.20 19.76 20.44
C LYS A 2 -22.88 20.15 21.13
N LEU A 3 -21.84 19.37 20.93
CA LEU A 3 -20.47 19.78 21.30
C LEU A 3 -20.06 20.96 20.40
N SER A 4 -19.64 22.07 21.03
CA SER A 4 -19.14 23.26 20.33
C SER A 4 -17.81 23.68 20.92
N GLY A 5 -17.00 24.39 20.13
CA GLY A 5 -15.70 24.91 20.57
C GLY A 5 -14.51 23.96 20.37
N GLY A 6 -14.72 22.80 19.74
CA GLY A 6 -13.59 21.96 19.29
C GLY A 6 -12.97 22.51 18.01
N THR A 7 -11.64 22.54 17.94
CA THR A 7 -10.89 22.80 16.70
C THR A 7 -10.29 21.50 16.20
N SER A 8 -10.26 21.30 14.89
CA SER A 8 -9.45 20.24 14.29
C SER A 8 -7.98 20.53 14.59
N GLY A 9 -7.23 19.52 15.03
CA GLY A 9 -5.80 19.65 15.18
C GLY A 9 -5.12 19.97 13.84
N GLU A 10 -3.89 20.45 13.87
CA GLU A 10 -3.07 20.63 12.68
C GLU A 10 -2.73 19.27 12.04
N ALA A 11 -2.53 19.28 10.73
CA ALA A 11 -2.08 18.08 10.02
C ALA A 11 -0.71 17.64 10.56
N ALA A 12 -0.53 16.34 10.78
CA ALA A 12 0.74 15.81 11.22
C ALA A 12 1.85 16.13 10.21
N THR A 13 2.97 16.65 10.71
CA THR A 13 4.16 16.89 9.89
C THR A 13 4.85 15.56 9.56
N LEU A 14 5.73 15.55 8.55
CA LEU A 14 6.54 14.37 8.27
C LEU A 14 7.36 13.94 9.50
N ALA A 15 7.92 14.87 10.25
CA ALA A 15 8.66 14.58 11.47
C ALA A 15 7.81 13.83 12.50
N ASN A 16 6.58 14.30 12.76
CA ASN A 16 5.66 13.62 13.68
C ASN A 16 5.34 12.18 13.22
N LEU A 17 5.21 11.97 11.91
CA LEU A 17 4.94 10.64 11.36
C LEU A 17 6.16 9.71 11.50
N LEU A 18 7.38 10.23 11.30
CA LEU A 18 8.60 9.46 11.50
C LEU A 18 8.81 9.09 12.99
N ASP A 19 8.53 10.01 13.90
CA ASP A 19 8.57 9.77 15.35
C ASP A 19 7.50 8.74 15.77
N GLY A 20 6.32 8.80 15.14
CA GLY A 20 5.28 7.80 15.34
C GLY A 20 5.72 6.40 14.94
N TRP A 21 6.43 6.26 13.83
CA TRP A 21 7.00 4.97 13.41
C TRP A 21 8.04 4.44 14.39
N GLU A 22 8.83 5.30 15.01
CA GLU A 22 9.87 4.89 15.96
C GLU A 22 9.31 4.12 17.17
N GLN A 23 8.05 4.37 17.55
CA GLN A 23 7.37 3.65 18.62
C GLN A 23 7.22 2.14 18.33
N PHE A 24 7.28 1.75 17.07
CA PHE A 24 7.20 0.34 16.65
C PHE A 24 8.54 -0.37 16.57
N ARG A 25 9.66 0.30 16.85
CA ARG A 25 11.01 -0.28 16.77
C ARG A 25 11.21 -1.42 17.75
N ASP A 26 10.71 -1.28 18.97
CA ASP A 26 10.86 -2.29 20.01
C ASP A 26 9.81 -3.41 19.86
N ARG A 27 10.28 -4.57 19.39
CA ARG A 27 9.43 -5.75 19.22
C ARG A 27 8.94 -6.36 20.54
N SER A 28 9.57 -6.02 21.68
CA SER A 28 9.14 -6.53 22.98
C SER A 28 7.86 -5.85 23.47
N GLN A 29 7.62 -4.64 23.02
CA GLN A 29 6.45 -3.84 23.41
C GLN A 29 5.25 -4.03 22.47
N THR A 30 5.51 -4.32 21.20
CA THR A 30 4.43 -4.38 20.18
C THR A 30 4.67 -5.52 19.20
N THR A 31 3.70 -6.41 19.08
CA THR A 31 3.71 -7.46 18.05
C THR A 31 3.13 -6.91 16.75
N VAL A 32 3.94 -6.82 15.71
CA VAL A 32 3.54 -6.34 14.39
C VAL A 32 4.14 -7.26 13.33
N THR A 33 3.32 -7.69 12.37
CA THR A 33 3.76 -8.54 11.25
C THR A 33 3.80 -7.79 9.92
N LEU A 34 2.92 -6.82 9.73
CA LEU A 34 2.84 -6.01 8.52
C LEU A 34 2.92 -4.53 8.87
N LEU A 35 3.76 -3.81 8.15
CA LEU A 35 3.83 -2.36 8.14
C LEU A 35 3.34 -1.87 6.78
N MET A 36 2.40 -0.94 6.74
CA MET A 36 1.89 -0.40 5.48
C MET A 36 1.85 1.11 5.51
N ASN A 37 2.19 1.74 4.40
CA ASN A 37 2.16 3.19 4.30
C ASN A 37 0.76 3.76 4.04
N SER A 38 -0.24 2.91 3.83
CA SER A 38 -1.66 3.28 3.70
C SER A 38 -1.91 4.46 2.74
N GLY A 39 -1.15 4.51 1.66
CA GLY A 39 -1.23 5.57 0.65
C GLY A 39 -0.43 6.83 0.97
N TYR A 40 0.23 6.93 2.11
CA TYR A 40 1.15 8.02 2.39
C TYR A 40 2.45 7.83 1.61
N SER A 41 2.41 8.21 0.34
CA SER A 41 3.53 8.08 -0.58
C SER A 41 3.72 9.38 -1.35
N ASN A 42 4.93 9.91 -1.32
CA ASN A 42 5.30 11.16 -1.99
C ASN A 42 6.15 10.83 -3.22
N LYS A 43 5.90 11.54 -4.32
CA LYS A 43 6.63 11.36 -5.57
C LYS A 43 8.08 11.84 -5.50
N ASP A 44 8.38 12.78 -4.61
CA ASP A 44 9.70 13.43 -4.50
C ASP A 44 10.47 13.01 -3.23
N ASN A 45 9.82 12.34 -2.27
CA ASN A 45 10.42 12.05 -0.99
C ASN A 45 9.92 10.70 -0.43
N VAL A 46 10.83 9.80 -0.19
CA VAL A 46 10.56 8.47 0.35
C VAL A 46 10.94 8.30 1.83
N ALA A 47 11.24 9.39 2.54
CA ALA A 47 11.68 9.33 3.94
C ALA A 47 10.71 8.54 4.83
N TYR A 48 9.40 8.67 4.60
CA TYR A 48 8.39 7.91 5.33
C TYR A 48 8.52 6.40 5.10
N GLN A 49 8.64 5.99 3.84
CA GLN A 49 8.83 4.58 3.48
C GLN A 49 10.21 4.06 3.93
N SER A 50 11.25 4.90 3.85
CA SER A 50 12.59 4.56 4.34
C SER A 50 12.58 4.28 5.84
N LYS A 51 11.85 5.08 6.62
CA LYS A 51 11.71 4.86 8.06
C LYS A 51 11.00 3.55 8.37
N MET A 52 9.94 3.23 7.65
CA MET A 52 9.27 1.93 7.78
C MET A 52 10.22 0.77 7.49
N LEU A 53 11.00 0.88 6.43
CA LEU A 53 11.97 -0.16 6.05
C LEU A 53 13.07 -0.31 7.10
N GLU A 54 13.63 0.79 7.59
CA GLU A 54 14.61 0.80 8.68
C GLU A 54 14.11 0.03 9.92
N ILE A 55 12.84 0.26 10.30
CA ILE A 55 12.22 -0.43 11.42
C ILE A 55 12.06 -1.93 11.11
N ALA A 56 11.60 -2.28 9.91
CA ALA A 56 11.44 -3.67 9.51
C ALA A 56 12.77 -4.43 9.48
N GLU A 57 13.85 -3.78 9.07
CA GLU A 57 15.19 -4.35 9.04
C GLU A 57 15.76 -4.53 10.46
N ALA A 58 15.51 -3.56 11.36
CA ALA A 58 15.91 -3.66 12.76
C ALA A 58 15.14 -4.76 13.51
N ARG A 59 13.84 -4.83 13.32
CA ARG A 59 12.95 -5.81 13.99
C ARG A 59 13.13 -7.22 13.45
N ARG A 60 13.22 -7.41 12.16
CA ARG A 60 13.30 -8.70 11.44
C ARG A 60 12.07 -9.61 11.55
N ASP A 61 11.01 -9.18 12.19
CA ASP A 61 9.76 -9.92 12.40
C ASP A 61 8.57 -9.35 11.62
N CYS A 62 8.78 -8.31 10.82
CA CYS A 62 7.73 -7.67 10.04
C CYS A 62 8.13 -7.45 8.59
N PHE A 63 7.12 -7.21 7.75
CA PHE A 63 7.23 -6.99 6.31
C PHE A 63 6.53 -5.68 5.92
N CYS A 64 7.13 -4.90 5.03
CA CYS A 64 6.60 -3.63 4.57
C CYS A 64 5.79 -3.77 3.29
N LEU A 65 4.63 -3.12 3.26
CA LEU A 65 3.82 -2.95 2.07
C LEU A 65 3.87 -1.48 1.65
N PHE A 66 4.42 -1.22 0.47
CA PHE A 66 4.58 0.11 -0.08
C PHE A 66 3.63 0.34 -1.24
N ASP A 67 3.13 1.56 -1.34
CA ASP A 67 2.31 2.01 -2.45
C ASP A 67 3.13 2.94 -3.35
N THR A 68 2.88 2.86 -4.65
CA THR A 68 3.28 3.94 -5.55
C THR A 68 2.52 5.21 -5.22
N PRO A 69 3.10 6.42 -5.42
CA PRO A 69 2.35 7.65 -5.23
C PRO A 69 1.10 7.70 -6.10
N ILE A 70 0.03 8.28 -5.57
CA ILE A 70 -1.26 8.36 -6.28
C ILE A 70 -1.15 9.12 -7.62
N THR A 71 -0.17 10.01 -7.73
CA THR A 71 0.12 10.77 -8.96
C THR A 71 0.89 9.97 -10.00
N GLU A 72 1.54 8.88 -9.58
CA GLU A 72 2.46 8.08 -10.40
C GLU A 72 1.86 6.72 -10.77
N THR A 73 0.57 6.71 -11.15
CA THR A 73 -0.16 5.47 -11.46
C THR A 73 0.06 4.96 -12.89
N LYS A 74 0.51 5.82 -13.81
CA LYS A 74 0.90 5.37 -15.17
C LYS A 74 2.17 4.53 -15.09
N ALA A 75 2.25 3.47 -15.88
CA ALA A 75 3.35 2.52 -15.82
C ALA A 75 4.74 3.17 -15.93
N GLU A 76 4.92 4.06 -16.90
CA GLU A 76 6.19 4.77 -17.10
C GLU A 76 6.59 5.59 -15.88
N LYS A 77 5.64 6.31 -15.29
CA LYS A 77 5.86 7.13 -14.10
C LYS A 77 6.12 6.28 -12.85
N ALA A 78 5.40 5.19 -12.69
CA ALA A 78 5.63 4.24 -11.60
C ALA A 78 7.03 3.62 -11.68
N LEU A 79 7.48 3.27 -12.90
CA LEU A 79 8.83 2.76 -13.15
C LEU A 79 9.90 3.81 -12.85
N ASP A 80 9.70 5.04 -13.32
CA ASP A 80 10.64 6.14 -13.07
C ASP A 80 10.77 6.42 -11.58
N TRP A 81 9.64 6.55 -10.88
CA TRP A 81 9.61 6.73 -9.43
C TRP A 81 10.30 5.58 -8.70
N ARG A 82 10.02 4.34 -9.09
CA ARG A 82 10.61 3.16 -8.47
C ARG A 82 12.13 3.13 -8.61
N LYS A 83 12.65 3.49 -9.81
CA LYS A 83 14.08 3.44 -10.12
C LYS A 83 14.86 4.61 -9.55
N ASN A 84 14.32 5.82 -9.71
CA ASN A 84 15.07 7.04 -9.49
C ASN A 84 14.81 7.70 -8.13
N ILE A 85 13.66 7.41 -7.51
CA ILE A 85 13.25 8.04 -6.24
C ILE A 85 13.25 7.03 -5.11
N GLN A 86 12.53 5.91 -5.25
CA GLN A 86 12.45 4.94 -4.16
C GLN A 86 13.69 4.06 -4.05
N GLY A 87 14.11 3.41 -5.10
CA GLY A 87 15.35 2.67 -5.22
C GLY A 87 15.62 1.55 -4.20
N PHE A 88 14.63 1.14 -3.39
CA PHE A 88 14.86 0.14 -2.34
C PHE A 88 15.20 -1.22 -2.94
N ASN A 89 16.25 -1.86 -2.42
CA ASN A 89 16.58 -3.23 -2.72
C ASN A 89 16.55 -4.05 -1.43
N THR A 90 15.39 -4.64 -1.15
CA THR A 90 15.14 -5.34 0.10
C THR A 90 14.20 -6.54 -0.12
N TYR A 91 14.39 -7.58 0.69
CA TYR A 91 13.46 -8.71 0.77
C TYR A 91 12.38 -8.51 1.84
N ARG A 92 12.42 -7.36 2.57
CA ARG A 92 11.48 -7.04 3.65
C ARG A 92 10.37 -6.09 3.24
N GLY A 93 10.20 -5.88 1.95
CA GLY A 93 9.14 -5.00 1.47
C GLY A 93 8.75 -5.28 0.04
N ALA A 94 7.51 -4.96 -0.29
CA ALA A 94 6.96 -5.06 -1.63
C ALA A 94 6.23 -3.78 -2.00
N VAL A 95 6.42 -3.34 -3.24
CA VAL A 95 5.70 -2.19 -3.83
C VAL A 95 4.52 -2.71 -4.62
N SER A 96 3.39 -2.05 -4.51
CA SER A 96 2.17 -2.41 -5.25
C SER A 96 1.59 -1.23 -6.02
N ALA A 97 1.04 -1.53 -7.18
CA ALA A 97 0.34 -0.60 -8.08
C ALA A 97 -0.72 -1.38 -8.90
N PRO A 98 -1.73 -0.72 -9.49
CA PRO A 98 -2.13 0.67 -9.30
C PRO A 98 -3.04 0.85 -8.07
N TRP A 99 -3.50 2.07 -7.83
CA TRP A 99 -4.50 2.35 -6.82
C TRP A 99 -5.87 1.79 -7.22
N VAL A 100 -6.64 1.40 -6.21
CA VAL A 100 -7.94 0.73 -6.39
C VAL A 100 -9.06 1.73 -6.18
N LYS A 101 -10.04 1.71 -7.08
CA LYS A 101 -11.29 2.46 -6.94
C LYS A 101 -12.30 1.61 -6.19
N THR A 102 -12.91 2.18 -5.18
CA THR A 102 -13.93 1.53 -4.37
C THR A 102 -15.08 2.48 -4.05
N TYR A 103 -16.14 1.97 -3.46
CA TYR A 103 -17.26 2.76 -2.98
C TYR A 103 -17.12 2.98 -1.47
N ASP A 104 -17.15 4.23 -1.03
CA ASP A 104 -17.23 4.57 0.39
C ASP A 104 -18.71 4.58 0.82
N SER A 105 -19.13 3.50 1.43
CA SER A 105 -20.52 3.33 1.88
C SER A 105 -20.90 4.23 3.06
N VAL A 106 -19.92 4.72 3.81
CA VAL A 106 -20.18 5.57 4.98
C VAL A 106 -20.48 7.00 4.55
N GLN A 107 -19.73 7.51 3.60
CA GLN A 107 -19.90 8.88 3.11
C GLN A 107 -20.61 8.95 1.75
N GLY A 108 -21.01 7.80 1.20
CA GLY A 108 -21.70 7.72 -0.10
C GLY A 108 -20.84 8.20 -1.28
N ARG A 109 -19.51 8.13 -1.18
CA ARG A 109 -18.61 8.62 -2.22
C ARG A 109 -18.28 7.51 -3.22
N PRO A 110 -18.74 7.63 -4.48
CA PRO A 110 -18.30 6.74 -5.55
C PRO A 110 -16.84 7.05 -5.94
N ASN A 111 -16.13 6.05 -6.42
CA ASN A 111 -14.74 6.17 -6.88
C ASN A 111 -13.74 6.66 -5.79
N PHE A 112 -14.00 6.32 -4.54
CA PHE A 112 -13.00 6.53 -3.50
C PHE A 112 -11.72 5.75 -3.84
N LEU A 113 -10.56 6.42 -3.74
CA LEU A 113 -9.28 5.79 -4.06
C LEU A 113 -8.68 5.18 -2.80
N MET A 114 -8.42 3.89 -2.86
CA MET A 114 -7.77 3.15 -1.78
C MET A 114 -6.38 2.69 -2.21
N ALA A 115 -5.45 2.81 -1.27
CA ALA A 115 -4.08 2.39 -1.48
C ALA A 115 -3.99 0.87 -1.70
N PRO A 116 -3.18 0.40 -2.66
CA PRO A 116 -3.03 -1.03 -2.94
C PRO A 116 -2.52 -1.82 -1.74
N SER A 117 -1.68 -1.24 -0.88
CA SER A 117 -1.20 -1.89 0.35
C SER A 117 -2.32 -2.38 1.26
N ALA A 118 -3.42 -1.65 1.35
CA ALA A 118 -4.58 -2.03 2.17
C ALA A 118 -5.23 -3.33 1.66
N TYR A 119 -5.33 -3.51 0.35
CA TYR A 119 -5.84 -4.75 -0.26
C TYR A 119 -4.87 -5.91 -0.09
N VAL A 120 -3.58 -5.67 -0.32
CA VAL A 120 -2.56 -6.69 -0.14
C VAL A 120 -2.50 -7.15 1.32
N ALA A 121 -2.55 -6.22 2.28
CA ALA A 121 -2.59 -6.53 3.70
C ALA A 121 -3.84 -7.36 4.06
N LYS A 122 -5.01 -7.04 3.49
CA LYS A 122 -6.23 -7.83 3.67
C LYS A 122 -6.04 -9.27 3.21
N ILE A 123 -5.49 -9.48 2.01
CA ILE A 123 -5.25 -10.82 1.47
C ILE A 123 -4.26 -11.59 2.35
N MET A 124 -3.17 -10.96 2.75
CA MET A 124 -2.17 -11.56 3.64
C MET A 124 -2.75 -11.92 5.00
N GLY A 125 -3.58 -11.04 5.57
CA GLY A 125 -4.23 -11.26 6.87
C GLY A 125 -5.29 -12.37 6.85
N LEU A 126 -5.89 -12.67 5.70
CA LEU A 126 -6.86 -13.74 5.52
C LEU A 126 -6.21 -15.07 5.11
N SER A 127 -4.93 -15.06 4.77
CA SER A 127 -4.19 -16.21 4.30
C SER A 127 -3.24 -16.73 5.37
N ASN A 128 -2.94 -18.01 5.34
CA ASN A 128 -1.88 -18.56 6.19
C ASN A 128 -0.52 -17.95 5.78
N PRO A 129 0.41 -17.73 6.73
CA PRO A 129 1.70 -17.06 6.45
C PRO A 129 2.58 -17.72 5.37
N TRP A 130 2.40 -19.03 5.15
CA TRP A 130 3.13 -19.80 4.13
C TRP A 130 2.49 -19.77 2.75
N ILE A 131 1.40 -19.02 2.58
CA ILE A 131 0.67 -18.95 1.33
C ILE A 131 0.97 -17.63 0.65
N ALA A 132 1.41 -17.71 -0.62
CA ALA A 132 1.62 -16.51 -1.43
C ALA A 132 0.31 -15.72 -1.58
N PRO A 133 0.34 -14.40 -1.39
CA PRO A 133 -0.84 -13.55 -1.52
C PRO A 133 -1.31 -13.37 -2.97
N ALA A 134 -0.50 -13.80 -3.93
CA ALA A 134 -0.81 -13.71 -5.36
C ALA A 134 -1.49 -14.96 -5.89
N GLY A 135 -2.29 -14.82 -6.95
CA GLY A 135 -2.94 -15.91 -7.68
C GLY A 135 -4.45 -15.87 -7.65
N MET A 136 -5.08 -16.57 -8.60
CA MET A 136 -6.53 -16.52 -8.84
C MET A 136 -7.39 -16.99 -7.66
N ASN A 137 -6.91 -17.93 -6.88
CA ASN A 137 -7.69 -18.49 -5.75
C ASN A 137 -7.52 -17.70 -4.44
N ARG A 138 -6.61 -16.75 -4.38
CA ARG A 138 -6.25 -16.06 -3.13
C ARG A 138 -5.98 -14.58 -3.30
N GLY A 139 -5.39 -14.19 -4.41
CA GLY A 139 -5.13 -12.79 -4.75
C GLY A 139 -6.32 -12.08 -5.37
N VAL A 140 -7.49 -12.74 -5.41
CA VAL A 140 -8.68 -12.11 -5.97
C VAL A 140 -9.27 -11.16 -4.95
N LEU A 141 -9.31 -9.90 -5.29
CA LEU A 141 -9.90 -8.83 -4.49
C LEU A 141 -11.44 -8.92 -4.51
N THR A 142 -11.96 -10.14 -4.42
CA THR A 142 -13.42 -10.33 -4.36
C THR A 142 -13.88 -10.32 -2.92
N SER A 143 -14.93 -9.60 -2.74
CA SER A 143 -15.90 -9.64 -1.65
C SER A 143 -15.52 -9.01 -0.30
N SER A 144 -16.39 -8.61 0.29
CA SER A 144 -17.41 -8.61 1.26
C SER A 144 -17.64 -7.27 1.97
N THR A 145 -16.68 -6.40 2.15
CA THR A 145 -16.93 -5.11 2.82
C THR A 145 -16.46 -3.92 2.02
N VAL A 146 -15.45 -4.08 1.19
CA VAL A 146 -14.97 -3.03 0.30
C VAL A 146 -14.60 -3.70 -1.02
N SER A 147 -15.58 -3.86 -1.90
CA SER A 147 -15.34 -4.44 -3.22
C SER A 147 -14.71 -3.40 -4.14
N PRO A 148 -13.64 -3.75 -4.86
CA PRO A 148 -13.09 -2.87 -5.87
C PRO A 148 -14.10 -2.72 -7.03
N ILE A 149 -14.36 -1.49 -7.44
CA ILE A 149 -15.18 -1.18 -8.62
C ILE A 149 -14.32 -0.91 -9.85
N GLY A 150 -13.02 -0.77 -9.68
CA GLY A 150 -12.07 -0.55 -10.76
C GLY A 150 -10.68 -0.22 -10.26
N LEU A 151 -9.82 0.09 -11.18
CA LEU A 151 -8.44 0.50 -10.94
C LEU A 151 -8.22 1.92 -11.48
N THR A 152 -7.24 2.62 -10.94
CA THR A 152 -6.84 3.94 -11.48
C THR A 152 -6.18 3.83 -12.84
N GLN A 153 -5.53 2.69 -13.10
CA GLN A 153 -4.90 2.36 -14.37
C GLN A 153 -5.04 0.85 -14.61
N TYR A 154 -5.33 0.47 -15.85
CA TYR A 154 -5.30 -0.92 -16.27
C TYR A 154 -3.99 -1.18 -17.00
N TYR A 155 -3.28 -2.21 -16.58
CA TYR A 155 -2.05 -2.68 -17.21
C TYR A 155 -2.38 -3.93 -18.02
N ASP A 156 -1.88 -4.00 -19.24
CA ASP A 156 -1.86 -5.23 -20.02
C ASP A 156 -0.76 -6.18 -19.50
N GLU A 157 -0.71 -7.38 -20.03
CA GLU A 157 0.22 -8.40 -19.60
C GLU A 157 1.69 -7.99 -19.83
N THR A 158 1.98 -7.33 -20.94
CA THR A 158 3.33 -6.86 -21.27
C THR A 158 3.80 -5.78 -20.31
N VAL A 159 2.95 -4.78 -20.06
CA VAL A 159 3.22 -3.69 -19.12
C VAL A 159 3.33 -4.23 -17.71
N GLY A 160 2.43 -5.12 -17.31
CA GLY A 160 2.47 -5.79 -16.00
C GLY A 160 3.75 -6.59 -15.79
N GLY A 161 4.20 -7.32 -16.81
CA GLY A 161 5.48 -8.05 -16.78
C GLY A 161 6.69 -7.13 -16.63
N ASN A 162 6.69 -5.99 -17.30
CA ASN A 162 7.75 -4.98 -17.16
C ASN A 162 7.77 -4.36 -15.75
N LEU A 163 6.61 -4.02 -15.20
CA LEU A 163 6.48 -3.52 -13.83
C LEU A 163 6.99 -4.55 -12.82
N TYR A 164 6.58 -5.81 -12.97
CA TYR A 164 7.03 -6.91 -12.12
C TYR A 164 8.53 -7.12 -12.17
N SER A 165 9.15 -7.09 -13.36
CA SER A 165 10.61 -7.18 -13.53
C SER A 165 11.35 -6.04 -12.84
N ASN A 166 10.68 -4.92 -12.59
CA ASN A 166 11.20 -3.78 -11.83
C ASN A 166 10.67 -3.75 -10.38
N GLN A 167 10.24 -4.91 -9.85
CA GLN A 167 9.83 -5.09 -8.46
C GLN A 167 8.59 -4.27 -8.06
N ILE A 168 7.67 -4.04 -8.98
CA ILE A 168 6.35 -3.49 -8.71
C ILE A 168 5.31 -4.60 -8.91
N ASN A 169 4.62 -4.98 -7.85
CA ASN A 169 3.55 -5.96 -7.91
C ASN A 169 2.28 -5.32 -8.46
N CYS A 170 1.75 -5.86 -9.55
CA CYS A 170 0.60 -5.31 -10.22
C CYS A 170 -0.70 -5.94 -9.72
N ILE A 171 -1.66 -5.09 -9.37
CA ILE A 171 -3.05 -5.47 -9.26
C ILE A 171 -3.64 -5.40 -10.67
N ILE A 172 -4.02 -6.53 -11.21
CA ILE A 172 -4.58 -6.62 -12.57
C ILE A 172 -6.04 -7.04 -12.52
N LYS A 173 -6.82 -6.60 -13.50
CA LYS A 173 -8.16 -7.11 -13.72
C LYS A 173 -8.05 -8.39 -14.56
N ASN A 174 -8.53 -9.51 -14.01
CA ASN A 174 -8.63 -10.73 -14.79
C ASN A 174 -9.94 -10.72 -15.62
N PRO A 175 -9.87 -10.80 -16.95
CA PRO A 175 -11.05 -10.76 -17.81
C PRO A 175 -12.06 -11.91 -17.57
N GLY A 176 -11.61 -13.01 -16.97
CA GLY A 176 -12.44 -14.18 -16.70
C GLY A 176 -13.08 -14.24 -15.31
N ALA A 177 -12.70 -13.35 -14.39
CA ALA A 177 -13.32 -13.22 -13.08
C ALA A 177 -14.14 -11.92 -13.09
N GLY A 178 -15.40 -12.03 -13.46
CA GLY A 178 -16.33 -10.91 -13.62
C GLY A 178 -16.53 -10.05 -12.39
#